data_782a6969b35562684dcbb98d26ea0f38
#
_entry.id   782a6969b35562684dcbb98d26ea0f38
#
_cell.length_a   1.000
_cell.length_b   1.000
_cell.length_c   1.000
_cell.angle_alpha   90.00
_cell.angle_beta   90.00
_cell.angle_gamma   90.00
#
_symmetry.space_group_name_H-M   'P 1'
#
loop_
_entity.id
_entity.type
_entity.pdbx_description
1 polymer ?
#
loop_
_entity_poly.entity_id
_entity_poly.type
_entity_poly.pdbx_seq_one_letter_code
_entity_poly.pdbx_strand_id
1 'polypeptide(L)'
;YVDSTQGWRPTDASTAAAITETNIFISATVSGACNTLTTCGDYKIATFTGPGTFCVSAAGGPVAVADYLVLAGGGGGGPDHGGAGGAGGFRESYCATTSGSYTASPLATPTSLPVSITAYPITTGSGGTGGSATPDCGARGNSSIFSSITSTGGGGIKSPNISMTGGSGASGVGQGGPGVGGAGNTPPVSPPQGNNGGNSQATANYAGGGGGGAGGVGGVGGAPQRTGGAGGAGTTTSINGTPTVRASGGSGGGSSPGTSTPATPGGGGRGGAGATQSGNGTDNTGGG
;
A
#
# COMPACT_ATOMS: atom_id res chain seq x y z
N TYR A 1 -23.79 0.34 -42.69
CA TYR A 1 -22.54 0.96 -42.21
C TYR A 1 -22.62 2.46 -42.48
N VAL A 2 -22.43 3.27 -41.45
CA VAL A 2 -22.50 4.72 -41.62
C VAL A 2 -21.08 5.30 -41.73
N ASP A 3 -20.22 5.05 -40.79
CA ASP A 3 -18.79 5.38 -40.83
C ASP A 3 -18.04 4.68 -39.68
N SER A 4 -16.72 4.84 -39.62
CA SER A 4 -15.86 4.24 -38.57
C SER A 4 -16.14 4.76 -37.16
N THR A 5 -16.80 5.91 -37.04
CA THR A 5 -17.14 6.56 -35.76
C THR A 5 -18.52 6.11 -35.26
N GLN A 6 -19.45 5.86 -36.17
CA GLN A 6 -20.84 5.53 -35.83
C GLN A 6 -21.19 4.05 -36.00
N GLY A 7 -20.33 3.26 -36.63
CA GLY A 7 -20.53 1.83 -36.84
C GLY A 7 -21.77 1.49 -37.67
N TRP A 8 -22.38 0.32 -37.39
CA TRP A 8 -23.61 -0.13 -38.07
C TRP A 8 -24.82 0.45 -37.41
N ARG A 9 -25.69 1.12 -38.20
CA ARG A 9 -26.99 1.61 -37.74
C ARG A 9 -28.12 0.88 -38.44
N PRO A 10 -29.25 0.59 -37.78
CA PRO A 10 -30.44 0.10 -38.42
C PRO A 10 -30.98 1.14 -39.43
N THR A 11 -31.37 0.67 -40.60
CA THR A 11 -31.94 1.55 -41.66
C THR A 11 -33.45 1.72 -41.54
N ASP A 12 -34.08 1.09 -40.55
CA ASP A 12 -35.53 1.18 -40.32
C ASP A 12 -35.85 2.39 -39.42
N ALA A 13 -36.48 3.38 -40.01
CA ALA A 13 -36.86 4.63 -39.34
C ALA A 13 -37.89 4.45 -38.21
N SER A 14 -38.59 3.32 -38.16
CA SER A 14 -39.56 3.04 -37.10
C SER A 14 -38.92 2.66 -35.75
N THR A 15 -37.64 2.28 -35.77
CA THR A 15 -36.87 1.88 -34.58
C THR A 15 -35.84 2.92 -34.13
N ALA A 16 -35.68 4.02 -34.88
CA ALA A 16 -34.69 5.06 -34.58
C ALA A 16 -34.87 5.75 -33.21
N ALA A 17 -36.09 5.71 -32.65
CA ALA A 17 -36.38 6.25 -31.31
C ALA A 17 -35.91 5.36 -30.17
N ALA A 18 -35.44 4.11 -30.43
CA ALA A 18 -35.11 3.14 -29.41
C ALA A 18 -33.61 2.81 -29.35
N ILE A 19 -32.76 3.46 -30.13
CA ILE A 19 -31.32 3.34 -29.96
C ILE A 19 -30.92 4.30 -28.84
N THR A 20 -31.15 3.87 -27.62
CA THR A 20 -30.44 4.40 -26.48
C THR A 20 -28.95 4.14 -26.74
N GLU A 21 -28.16 5.20 -26.88
CA GLU A 21 -26.68 5.01 -26.92
C GLU A 21 -26.29 4.19 -25.73
N THR A 22 -25.98 2.93 -25.97
CA THR A 22 -25.47 2.07 -24.89
C THR A 22 -24.10 2.63 -24.57
N ASN A 23 -23.98 3.31 -23.45
CA ASN A 23 -22.71 3.79 -22.95
C ASN A 23 -21.82 2.54 -22.76
N ILE A 24 -20.91 2.28 -23.69
CA ILE A 24 -20.01 1.12 -23.64
C ILE A 24 -18.89 1.32 -22.61
N PHE A 25 -18.75 2.52 -22.06
CA PHE A 25 -17.74 2.87 -21.05
C PHE A 25 -18.38 3.24 -19.72
N ILE A 26 -17.66 2.94 -18.65
CA ILE A 26 -18.05 3.37 -17.31
C ILE A 26 -17.95 4.90 -17.23
N SER A 27 -19.05 5.54 -16.83
CA SER A 27 -19.05 6.96 -16.47
C SER A 27 -18.97 7.08 -14.95
N ALA A 28 -18.00 7.83 -14.48
CA ALA A 28 -17.76 8.00 -13.04
C ALA A 28 -17.27 9.41 -12.71
N THR A 29 -17.48 9.79 -11.46
CA THR A 29 -16.95 11.02 -10.86
C THR A 29 -16.26 10.68 -9.54
N VAL A 30 -15.37 11.56 -9.08
CA VAL A 30 -14.72 11.45 -7.76
C VAL A 30 -15.04 12.69 -6.93
N SER A 31 -15.14 12.52 -5.62
CA SER A 31 -15.29 13.61 -4.66
C SER A 31 -14.24 13.49 -3.55
N GLY A 32 -14.13 14.54 -2.73
CA GLY A 32 -13.13 14.64 -1.68
C GLY A 32 -11.92 15.49 -2.11
N ALA A 33 -11.30 16.17 -1.15
CA ALA A 33 -10.14 17.02 -1.40
C ALA A 33 -8.95 16.21 -1.91
N CYS A 34 -8.19 16.77 -2.87
CA CYS A 34 -7.00 16.17 -3.47
C CYS A 34 -7.23 14.84 -4.22
N ASN A 35 -8.48 14.43 -4.45
CA ASN A 35 -8.83 13.29 -5.26
C ASN A 35 -8.99 13.71 -6.72
N THR A 36 -8.56 12.87 -7.67
CA THR A 36 -8.55 13.20 -9.09
C THR A 36 -9.14 12.08 -9.94
N LEU A 37 -9.74 12.47 -11.07
CA LEU A 37 -10.13 11.56 -12.13
C LEU A 37 -9.46 12.03 -13.42
N THR A 38 -8.61 11.20 -14.01
CA THR A 38 -7.92 11.50 -15.26
C THR A 38 -8.30 10.49 -16.34
N THR A 39 -8.24 10.91 -17.60
CA THR A 39 -8.48 10.03 -18.75
C THR A 39 -7.13 9.72 -19.40
N CYS A 40 -6.87 8.45 -19.67
CA CYS A 40 -5.68 7.97 -20.34
C CYS A 40 -6.10 6.96 -21.44
N GLY A 41 -6.16 7.41 -22.67
CA GLY A 41 -6.75 6.63 -23.77
C GLY A 41 -8.20 6.25 -23.44
N ASP A 42 -8.52 4.98 -23.54
CA ASP A 42 -9.84 4.43 -23.25
C ASP A 42 -10.10 4.18 -21.74
N TYR A 43 -9.14 4.52 -20.88
CA TYR A 43 -9.21 4.28 -19.44
C TYR A 43 -9.45 5.57 -18.66
N LYS A 44 -10.13 5.44 -17.53
CA LYS A 44 -10.23 6.48 -16.51
C LYS A 44 -9.49 6.02 -15.26
N ILE A 45 -8.64 6.88 -14.73
CA ILE A 45 -7.85 6.63 -13.52
C ILE A 45 -8.37 7.54 -12.42
N ALA A 46 -9.02 6.93 -11.42
CA ALA A 46 -9.46 7.62 -10.20
C ALA A 46 -8.37 7.45 -9.13
N THR A 47 -7.83 8.55 -8.65
CA THR A 47 -6.80 8.57 -7.60
C THR A 47 -7.34 9.22 -6.34
N PHE A 48 -7.24 8.49 -5.23
CA PHE A 48 -7.67 8.95 -3.90
C PHE A 48 -6.47 9.04 -2.97
N THR A 49 -6.10 10.26 -2.60
CA THR A 49 -5.08 10.57 -1.58
C THR A 49 -5.70 11.03 -0.26
N GLY A 50 -7.03 11.17 -0.23
CA GLY A 50 -7.86 11.47 0.92
C GLY A 50 -9.20 10.72 0.83
N PRO A 51 -9.98 10.70 1.92
CA PRO A 51 -11.30 10.07 1.91
C PRO A 51 -12.21 10.79 0.89
N GLY A 52 -13.12 10.03 0.29
CA GLY A 52 -14.02 10.56 -0.72
C GLY A 52 -15.01 9.53 -1.22
N THR A 53 -15.53 9.77 -2.42
CA THR A 53 -16.49 8.87 -3.04
C THR A 53 -16.14 8.66 -4.52
N PHE A 54 -16.13 7.41 -4.95
CA PHE A 54 -16.13 7.03 -6.35
C PHE A 54 -17.58 6.76 -6.76
N CYS A 55 -18.16 7.65 -7.57
CA CYS A 55 -19.55 7.57 -7.99
C CYS A 55 -19.64 7.10 -9.44
N VAL A 56 -20.20 5.92 -9.67
CA VAL A 56 -20.48 5.36 -10.99
C VAL A 56 -21.88 5.81 -11.41
N SER A 57 -21.99 6.56 -12.49
CA SER A 57 -23.27 7.07 -13.05
C SER A 57 -23.76 6.28 -14.27
N ALA A 58 -22.87 5.56 -14.96
CA ALA A 58 -23.21 4.61 -16.00
C ALA A 58 -22.24 3.43 -15.95
N ALA A 59 -22.75 2.21 -16.06
CA ALA A 59 -21.96 1.00 -15.88
C ALA A 59 -21.28 0.51 -17.18
N GLY A 60 -21.61 1.03 -18.33
CA GLY A 60 -21.00 0.64 -19.61
C GLY A 60 -21.14 -0.85 -19.92
N GLY A 61 -21.92 -1.38 -20.71
CA GLY A 61 -22.04 -2.79 -21.12
C GLY A 61 -22.39 -3.78 -20.00
N PRO A 62 -22.46 -5.08 -20.33
CA PRO A 62 -22.93 -6.12 -19.42
C PRO A 62 -21.92 -6.49 -18.32
N VAL A 63 -20.65 -6.11 -18.46
CA VAL A 63 -19.58 -6.41 -17.49
C VAL A 63 -18.83 -5.13 -17.19
N ALA A 64 -19.32 -4.40 -16.19
CA ALA A 64 -18.60 -3.24 -15.67
C ALA A 64 -17.66 -3.69 -14.55
N VAL A 65 -16.37 -3.49 -14.74
CA VAL A 65 -15.34 -3.84 -13.76
C VAL A 65 -14.36 -2.70 -13.56
N ALA A 66 -13.80 -2.60 -12.38
CA ALA A 66 -12.71 -1.70 -12.06
C ALA A 66 -11.50 -2.48 -11.54
N ASP A 67 -10.34 -2.20 -12.10
CA ASP A 67 -9.10 -2.58 -11.44
C ASP A 67 -8.80 -1.63 -10.30
N TYR A 68 -8.12 -2.12 -9.30
CA TYR A 68 -7.82 -1.35 -8.11
C TYR A 68 -6.39 -1.56 -7.62
N LEU A 69 -5.88 -0.51 -7.01
CA LEU A 69 -4.75 -0.56 -6.10
C LEU A 69 -5.17 0.11 -4.79
N VAL A 70 -5.25 -0.67 -3.72
CA VAL A 70 -5.59 -0.18 -2.38
C VAL A 70 -4.39 -0.34 -1.47
N LEU A 71 -3.82 0.80 -1.07
CA LEU A 71 -2.69 0.89 -0.16
C LEU A 71 -3.16 1.41 1.19
N ALA A 72 -2.82 0.73 2.26
CA ALA A 72 -3.08 1.23 3.62
C ALA A 72 -1.94 2.11 4.12
N GLY A 73 -2.14 2.81 5.23
CA GLY A 73 -1.09 3.56 5.90
C GLY A 73 -0.02 2.64 6.48
N GLY A 74 1.25 2.99 6.32
CA GLY A 74 2.36 2.31 6.99
C GLY A 74 2.37 2.54 8.49
N GLY A 75 3.01 1.69 9.25
CA GLY A 75 3.16 1.83 10.71
C GLY A 75 4.33 2.74 11.10
N GLY A 76 4.30 3.25 12.32
CA GLY A 76 5.39 4.02 12.91
C GLY A 76 6.47 3.15 13.52
N GLY A 77 7.73 3.54 13.39
CA GLY A 77 8.87 2.95 14.07
C GLY A 77 8.96 3.34 15.55
N GLY A 78 9.75 2.59 16.30
CA GLY A 78 10.06 2.90 17.69
C GLY A 78 11.20 3.91 17.83
N PRO A 79 11.33 4.56 19.01
CA PRO A 79 12.42 5.47 19.31
C PRO A 79 13.75 4.74 19.51
N ASP A 80 14.82 5.51 19.59
CA ASP A 80 16.18 5.04 19.93
C ASP A 80 16.74 4.01 18.92
N HIS A 81 17.14 2.86 19.36
CA HIS A 81 17.58 1.72 18.54
C HIS A 81 16.39 0.85 18.12
N GLY A 82 15.21 1.46 18.06
CA GLY A 82 13.95 0.77 17.85
C GLY A 82 13.83 0.09 16.48
N GLY A 83 12.92 -0.86 16.42
CA GLY A 83 12.52 -1.45 15.16
C GLY A 83 11.73 -0.48 14.30
N ALA A 84 11.63 -0.77 13.03
CA ALA A 84 10.89 0.03 12.08
C ALA A 84 9.42 -0.37 11.97
N GLY A 85 8.61 0.56 11.52
CA GLY A 85 7.22 0.31 11.13
C GLY A 85 7.13 -0.57 9.87
N GLY A 86 6.14 -1.43 9.82
CA GLY A 86 5.82 -2.22 8.64
C GLY A 86 5.04 -1.39 7.61
N ALA A 87 5.17 -1.72 6.34
CA ALA A 87 4.34 -1.12 5.30
C ALA A 87 2.85 -1.42 5.54
N GLY A 88 2.00 -0.53 5.07
CA GLY A 88 0.57 -0.80 4.93
C GLY A 88 0.32 -1.92 3.93
N GLY A 89 -0.81 -2.59 4.06
CA GLY A 89 -1.20 -3.65 3.15
C GLY A 89 -1.27 -3.15 1.71
N PHE A 90 -0.93 -4.02 0.78
CA PHE A 90 -0.98 -3.80 -0.65
C PHE A 90 -1.99 -4.77 -1.28
N ARG A 91 -3.02 -4.23 -1.92
CA ARG A 91 -4.04 -5.03 -2.61
C ARG A 91 -4.21 -4.48 -4.02
N GLU A 92 -3.97 -5.31 -5.03
CA GLU A 92 -4.09 -4.96 -6.45
C GLU A 92 -4.92 -6.00 -7.18
N SER A 93 -5.63 -5.59 -8.22
CA SER A 93 -6.25 -6.49 -9.19
C SER A 93 -5.71 -6.24 -10.59
N TYR A 94 -5.64 -7.31 -11.36
CA TYR A 94 -5.36 -7.29 -12.80
C TYR A 94 -5.99 -8.50 -13.47
N CYS A 95 -6.92 -8.27 -14.36
CA CYS A 95 -7.54 -9.31 -15.16
C CYS A 95 -7.06 -9.23 -16.62
N ALA A 96 -6.35 -10.24 -17.08
CA ALA A 96 -5.75 -10.23 -18.42
C ALA A 96 -6.75 -10.06 -19.59
N THR A 97 -8.04 -10.29 -19.34
CA THR A 97 -9.10 -10.17 -20.36
C THR A 97 -9.84 -8.85 -20.34
N THR A 98 -9.78 -8.09 -19.22
CA THR A 98 -10.56 -6.85 -19.05
C THR A 98 -9.70 -5.65 -18.69
N SER A 99 -8.55 -5.88 -18.04
CA SER A 99 -7.57 -4.84 -17.74
C SER A 99 -6.76 -4.50 -18.99
N GLY A 100 -6.35 -3.26 -19.11
CA GLY A 100 -5.46 -2.85 -20.19
C GLY A 100 -4.08 -3.53 -20.16
N SER A 101 -3.16 -3.02 -20.93
CA SER A 101 -1.80 -3.58 -21.09
C SER A 101 -0.79 -3.01 -20.09
N TYR A 102 -1.20 -2.59 -18.90
CA TYR A 102 -0.23 -2.16 -17.88
C TYR A 102 0.47 -3.35 -17.19
N THR A 103 1.65 -3.12 -16.64
CA THR A 103 2.38 -4.13 -15.87
C THR A 103 1.90 -4.13 -14.44
N ALA A 104 1.12 -5.14 -14.08
CA ALA A 104 0.68 -5.37 -12.71
C ALA A 104 1.80 -5.93 -11.83
N SER A 105 1.66 -5.78 -10.51
CA SER A 105 2.58 -6.43 -9.58
C SER A 105 2.36 -7.95 -9.52
N PRO A 106 3.37 -8.72 -9.04
CA PRO A 106 3.20 -10.15 -8.77
C PRO A 106 2.14 -10.47 -7.71
N LEU A 107 1.66 -9.45 -6.98
CA LEU A 107 0.65 -9.57 -5.93
C LEU A 107 -0.77 -9.24 -6.43
N ALA A 108 -0.95 -8.99 -7.72
CA ALA A 108 -2.26 -8.71 -8.28
C ALA A 108 -3.15 -9.97 -8.26
N THR A 109 -4.39 -9.83 -7.79
CA THR A 109 -5.41 -10.88 -7.97
C THR A 109 -5.92 -10.85 -9.41
N PRO A 110 -6.22 -12.00 -10.04
CA PRO A 110 -6.67 -12.04 -11.43
C PRO A 110 -8.12 -11.59 -11.63
N THR A 111 -8.78 -11.09 -10.59
CA THR A 111 -10.20 -10.72 -10.63
C THR A 111 -10.36 -9.23 -10.35
N SER A 112 -10.82 -8.48 -11.34
CA SER A 112 -11.25 -7.09 -11.19
C SER A 112 -12.53 -6.98 -10.37
N LEU A 113 -12.77 -5.84 -9.73
CA LEU A 113 -13.97 -5.61 -8.92
C LEU A 113 -15.17 -5.29 -9.83
N PRO A 114 -16.26 -6.08 -9.80
CA PRO A 114 -17.49 -5.69 -10.46
C PRO A 114 -18.04 -4.39 -9.86
N VAL A 115 -18.43 -3.45 -10.71
CA VAL A 115 -19.02 -2.18 -10.28
C VAL A 115 -20.41 -2.01 -10.87
N SER A 116 -21.29 -1.37 -10.12
CA SER A 116 -22.66 -1.04 -10.53
C SER A 116 -22.87 0.48 -10.43
N ILE A 117 -23.99 0.96 -10.94
CA ILE A 117 -24.39 2.38 -10.81
C ILE A 117 -24.68 2.66 -9.34
N THR A 118 -23.70 3.16 -8.63
CA THR A 118 -23.79 3.51 -7.20
C THR A 118 -22.60 4.38 -6.78
N ALA A 119 -22.68 4.91 -5.56
CA ALA A 119 -21.61 5.64 -4.92
C ALA A 119 -20.82 4.70 -3.99
N TYR A 120 -19.52 4.55 -4.23
CA TYR A 120 -18.61 3.77 -3.42
C TYR A 120 -17.83 4.70 -2.49
N PRO A 121 -18.06 4.66 -1.18
CA PRO A 121 -17.24 5.41 -0.24
C PRO A 121 -15.81 4.87 -0.24
N ILE A 122 -14.84 5.79 -0.23
CA ILE A 122 -13.43 5.49 -0.17
C ILE A 122 -12.89 5.95 1.19
N THR A 123 -12.26 5.04 1.90
CA THR A 123 -11.48 5.36 3.10
C THR A 123 -10.00 5.24 2.78
N THR A 124 -9.24 6.29 3.05
CA THR A 124 -7.78 6.29 2.96
C THR A 124 -7.17 6.22 4.36
N GLY A 125 -6.34 5.23 4.60
CA GLY A 125 -5.67 5.03 5.88
C GLY A 125 -4.46 5.94 6.04
N SER A 126 -4.41 6.71 7.13
CA SER A 126 -3.23 7.50 7.49
C SER A 126 -2.10 6.60 7.99
N GLY A 127 -0.85 7.04 7.83
CA GLY A 127 0.30 6.42 8.47
C GLY A 127 0.24 6.51 10.00
N GLY A 128 0.88 5.57 10.67
CA GLY A 128 1.08 5.58 12.11
C GLY A 128 2.20 6.54 12.51
N THR A 129 2.02 7.24 13.62
CA THR A 129 3.07 8.09 14.19
C THR A 129 4.23 7.27 14.71
N GLY A 130 5.46 7.72 14.49
CA GLY A 130 6.64 7.14 15.15
C GLY A 130 6.70 7.48 16.63
N GLY A 131 7.32 6.63 17.43
CA GLY A 131 7.62 6.91 18.83
C GLY A 131 8.71 7.96 18.97
N SER A 132 8.55 8.93 19.88
CA SER A 132 9.45 10.06 20.06
C SER A 132 10.45 9.87 21.21
N ALA A 133 10.13 9.06 22.20
CA ALA A 133 10.97 8.77 23.36
C ALA A 133 10.55 7.45 24.01
N THR A 134 11.45 6.83 24.78
CA THR A 134 11.12 5.63 25.59
C THR A 134 10.29 6.06 26.83
N PRO A 135 9.15 5.42 27.15
CA PRO A 135 8.58 4.19 26.55
C PRO A 135 7.57 4.42 25.40
N ASP A 136 7.66 5.53 24.67
CA ASP A 136 6.72 5.85 23.60
C ASP A 136 6.75 4.82 22.46
N CYS A 137 5.62 4.60 21.83
CA CYS A 137 5.39 3.53 20.88
C CYS A 137 5.13 4.07 19.48
N GLY A 138 5.60 3.37 18.46
CA GLY A 138 5.16 3.61 17.09
C GLY A 138 3.72 3.10 16.89
N ALA A 139 2.84 3.96 16.40
CA ALA A 139 1.45 3.61 16.15
C ALA A 139 1.28 2.71 14.91
N ARG A 140 0.19 1.96 14.84
CA ARG A 140 -0.24 1.31 13.60
C ARG A 140 -0.67 2.33 12.57
N GLY A 141 -0.46 1.99 11.30
CA GLY A 141 -1.19 2.65 10.22
C GLY A 141 -2.67 2.28 10.23
N ASN A 142 -3.48 3.11 9.60
CA ASN A 142 -4.90 2.87 9.42
C ASN A 142 -5.19 2.13 8.10
N SER A 143 -6.28 1.39 8.06
CA SER A 143 -6.71 0.64 6.88
C SER A 143 -7.29 1.56 5.81
N SER A 144 -7.09 1.18 4.55
CA SER A 144 -7.78 1.77 3.40
C SER A 144 -8.84 0.81 2.88
N ILE A 145 -9.98 1.36 2.43
CA ILE A 145 -11.13 0.56 2.02
C ILE A 145 -11.71 1.08 0.71
N PHE A 146 -11.91 0.18 -0.23
CA PHE A 146 -12.70 0.40 -1.44
C PHE A 146 -13.70 -0.73 -1.59
N SER A 147 -14.99 -0.46 -1.43
CA SER A 147 -16.06 -1.47 -1.48
C SER A 147 -15.78 -2.63 -0.49
N SER A 148 -15.70 -3.85 -0.97
CA SER A 148 -15.36 -5.04 -0.19
C SER A 148 -13.84 -5.23 0.03
N ILE A 149 -13.01 -4.42 -0.61
CA ILE A 149 -11.55 -4.55 -0.53
C ILE A 149 -11.03 -3.73 0.64
N THR A 150 -10.50 -4.40 1.64
CA THR A 150 -9.80 -3.78 2.76
C THR A 150 -8.32 -4.10 2.68
N SER A 151 -7.50 -3.07 2.70
CA SER A 151 -6.06 -3.15 2.89
C SER A 151 -5.75 -2.74 4.33
N THR A 152 -5.07 -3.59 5.09
CA THR A 152 -4.87 -3.40 6.54
C THR A 152 -3.66 -2.50 6.79
N GLY A 153 -3.77 -1.60 7.75
CA GLY A 153 -2.67 -0.73 8.16
C GLY A 153 -1.44 -1.49 8.62
N GLY A 154 -0.27 -0.94 8.33
CA GLY A 154 1.02 -1.50 8.71
C GLY A 154 1.20 -1.59 10.23
N GLY A 155 1.94 -2.60 10.67
CA GLY A 155 2.27 -2.78 12.09
C GLY A 155 3.20 -1.68 12.60
N GLY A 156 2.94 -1.19 13.81
CA GLY A 156 3.84 -0.31 14.56
C GLY A 156 4.53 -1.05 15.71
N ILE A 157 5.26 -0.34 16.52
CA ILE A 157 5.94 -0.87 17.71
C ILE A 157 5.11 -0.59 18.95
N LYS A 158 4.68 -1.64 19.66
CA LYS A 158 3.82 -1.50 20.84
C LYS A 158 4.59 -1.23 22.14
N SER A 159 5.83 -1.70 22.23
CA SER A 159 6.66 -1.63 23.42
C SER A 159 8.11 -1.89 23.00
N PRO A 160 9.12 -1.52 23.78
CA PRO A 160 10.51 -1.84 23.44
C PRO A 160 10.79 -3.28 23.01
N ASN A 161 9.92 -4.24 23.37
CA ASN A 161 10.12 -5.65 23.05
C ASN A 161 8.91 -6.33 22.38
N ILE A 162 7.88 -5.58 21.96
CA ILE A 162 6.66 -6.16 21.39
C ILE A 162 6.30 -5.44 20.10
N SER A 163 6.29 -6.18 19.00
CA SER A 163 5.80 -5.71 17.70
C SER A 163 4.28 -5.88 17.57
N MET A 164 3.64 -4.98 16.83
CA MET A 164 2.24 -5.13 16.41
C MET A 164 2.15 -5.79 15.04
N THR A 165 1.14 -6.63 14.89
CA THR A 165 0.79 -7.20 13.58
C THR A 165 0.06 -6.17 12.71
N GLY A 166 0.11 -6.32 11.41
CA GLY A 166 -0.59 -5.45 10.46
C GLY A 166 -0.64 -6.07 9.07
N GLY A 167 -1.00 -5.29 8.05
CA GLY A 167 -1.01 -5.71 6.65
C GLY A 167 0.36 -6.19 6.17
N SER A 168 1.41 -5.48 6.59
CA SER A 168 2.81 -5.96 6.58
C SER A 168 3.32 -5.90 7.99
N GLY A 169 4.23 -6.81 8.38
CA GLY A 169 4.69 -6.91 9.77
C GLY A 169 5.47 -5.70 10.24
N ALA A 170 5.34 -5.36 11.51
CA ALA A 170 6.28 -4.50 12.21
C ALA A 170 7.52 -5.29 12.65
N SER A 171 8.65 -4.62 12.81
CA SER A 171 9.87 -5.25 13.31
C SER A 171 9.90 -5.35 14.82
N GLY A 172 10.72 -6.28 15.33
CA GLY A 172 11.10 -6.31 16.75
C GLY A 172 12.06 -5.18 17.11
N VAL A 173 12.18 -4.88 18.40
CA VAL A 173 13.08 -3.85 18.94
C VAL A 173 14.31 -4.45 19.62
N GLY A 174 15.44 -3.73 19.52
CA GLY A 174 16.74 -4.21 19.97
C GLY A 174 17.15 -3.86 21.40
N GLN A 175 16.26 -3.35 22.25
CA GLN A 175 16.62 -2.97 23.62
C GLN A 175 16.33 -4.10 24.63
N GLY A 176 17.35 -4.70 25.15
CA GLY A 176 17.29 -5.55 26.34
C GLY A 176 16.83 -6.99 26.14
N GLY A 177 16.56 -7.45 24.93
CA GLY A 177 16.18 -8.83 24.64
C GLY A 177 15.95 -9.09 23.15
N PRO A 178 15.86 -10.35 22.69
CA PRO A 178 15.54 -10.68 21.31
C PRO A 178 14.11 -10.26 21.00
N GLY A 179 13.95 -9.20 20.19
CA GLY A 179 12.64 -8.81 19.67
C GLY A 179 12.30 -9.64 18.44
N VAL A 180 11.08 -10.16 18.38
CA VAL A 180 10.58 -10.91 17.24
C VAL A 180 9.82 -9.95 16.30
N GLY A 181 10.13 -10.03 15.02
CA GLY A 181 9.41 -9.26 14.00
C GLY A 181 7.92 -9.58 13.99
N GLY A 182 7.11 -8.56 13.79
CA GLY A 182 5.66 -8.71 13.70
C GLY A 182 5.25 -9.54 12.48
N ALA A 183 4.16 -10.29 12.61
CA ALA A 183 3.61 -11.06 11.49
C ALA A 183 2.99 -10.14 10.44
N GLY A 184 3.32 -10.39 9.18
CA GLY A 184 2.69 -9.77 8.02
C GLY A 184 1.45 -10.52 7.57
N ASN A 185 0.79 -10.00 6.55
CA ASN A 185 -0.45 -10.57 5.98
C ASN A 185 -1.51 -10.90 7.03
N THR A 186 -1.75 -9.96 7.95
CA THR A 186 -2.69 -10.13 9.07
C THR A 186 -3.79 -9.07 8.99
N PRO A 187 -5.09 -9.46 8.85
CA PRO A 187 -5.57 -10.82 8.65
C PRO A 187 -5.06 -11.43 7.33
N PRO A 188 -4.99 -12.76 7.21
CA PRO A 188 -4.47 -13.42 6.01
C PRO A 188 -5.41 -13.22 4.82
N VAL A 189 -4.82 -12.86 3.68
CA VAL A 189 -5.51 -12.73 2.37
C VAL A 189 -4.65 -13.35 1.29
N SER A 190 -5.26 -13.66 0.15
CA SER A 190 -4.56 -14.16 -1.05
C SER A 190 -4.89 -13.26 -2.25
N PRO A 191 -3.87 -12.80 -3.02
CA PRO A 191 -2.43 -12.78 -2.67
C PRO A 191 -2.13 -12.07 -1.35
N PRO A 192 -0.96 -12.36 -0.72
CA PRO A 192 -0.61 -11.74 0.56
C PRO A 192 -0.51 -10.21 0.45
N GLN A 193 -1.05 -9.50 1.44
CA GLN A 193 -1.01 -8.02 1.46
C GLN A 193 0.29 -7.45 2.06
N GLY A 194 1.22 -8.31 2.53
CA GLY A 194 2.50 -7.91 3.08
C GLY A 194 3.24 -9.04 3.78
N ASN A 195 4.46 -8.77 4.21
CA ASN A 195 5.39 -9.74 4.78
C ASN A 195 5.78 -9.41 6.23
N ASN A 196 6.42 -10.36 6.91
CA ASN A 196 6.87 -10.22 8.29
C ASN A 196 7.95 -9.13 8.43
N GLY A 197 7.97 -8.47 9.58
CA GLY A 197 9.10 -7.65 10.00
C GLY A 197 10.32 -8.51 10.40
N GLY A 198 11.50 -7.89 10.38
CA GLY A 198 12.75 -8.51 10.81
C GLY A 198 12.88 -8.55 12.33
N ASN A 199 13.62 -9.54 12.83
CA ASN A 199 13.95 -9.64 14.24
C ASN A 199 14.99 -8.59 14.64
N SER A 200 14.99 -8.18 15.91
CA SER A 200 16.08 -7.43 16.50
C SER A 200 17.10 -8.35 17.15
N GLN A 201 18.35 -7.87 17.26
CA GLN A 201 19.43 -8.59 17.97
C GLN A 201 19.58 -8.05 19.39
N ALA A 202 19.73 -8.97 20.34
CA ALA A 202 19.66 -8.70 21.77
C ALA A 202 21.00 -8.66 22.50
N THR A 203 22.09 -9.01 21.88
CA THR A 203 23.40 -9.11 22.59
C THR A 203 24.19 -7.83 22.38
N ALA A 204 24.53 -7.13 23.45
CA ALA A 204 25.51 -6.02 23.60
C ALA A 204 25.53 -4.93 22.48
N ASN A 205 24.90 -5.17 21.35
CA ASN A 205 24.92 -4.38 20.13
C ASN A 205 23.50 -4.15 19.64
N TYR A 206 22.73 -3.37 20.39
CA TYR A 206 21.34 -3.05 20.09
C TYR A 206 21.13 -2.58 18.64
N ALA A 207 20.33 -3.35 17.87
CA ALA A 207 19.94 -2.99 16.52
C ALA A 207 18.51 -3.45 16.25
N GLY A 208 17.66 -2.51 15.87
CA GLY A 208 16.27 -2.79 15.50
C GLY A 208 16.17 -3.50 14.16
N GLY A 209 15.21 -4.42 14.04
CA GLY A 209 14.89 -5.05 12.77
C GLY A 209 14.17 -4.09 11.85
N GLY A 210 14.19 -4.35 10.52
CA GLY A 210 13.44 -3.64 9.51
C GLY A 210 11.98 -4.07 9.49
N GLY A 211 11.08 -3.16 9.13
CA GLY A 211 9.66 -3.45 8.91
C GLY A 211 9.45 -4.32 7.67
N GLY A 212 8.40 -5.14 7.64
CA GLY A 212 8.02 -5.90 6.46
C GLY A 212 7.48 -4.99 5.35
N GLY A 213 7.73 -5.34 4.11
CA GLY A 213 7.20 -4.69 2.92
C GLY A 213 6.19 -5.57 2.17
N ALA A 214 5.55 -5.04 1.15
CA ALA A 214 4.65 -5.82 0.30
C ALA A 214 5.40 -6.91 -0.48
N GLY A 215 6.59 -6.60 -1.01
CA GLY A 215 7.40 -7.50 -1.81
C GLY A 215 8.41 -8.35 -1.03
N GLY A 216 8.66 -8.07 0.25
CA GLY A 216 9.67 -8.80 1.00
C GLY A 216 9.62 -8.63 2.51
N VAL A 217 10.23 -9.56 3.21
CA VAL A 217 10.39 -9.52 4.68
C VAL A 217 11.38 -8.43 5.09
N GLY A 218 11.21 -7.89 6.29
CA GLY A 218 12.16 -6.97 6.90
C GLY A 218 13.47 -7.66 7.28
N GLY A 219 14.57 -6.95 7.14
CA GLY A 219 15.92 -7.43 7.51
C GLY A 219 16.10 -7.52 9.02
N VAL A 220 16.91 -8.47 9.45
CA VAL A 220 17.31 -8.62 10.86
C VAL A 220 18.28 -7.51 11.23
N GLY A 221 18.15 -6.92 12.41
CA GLY A 221 19.15 -6.04 12.99
C GLY A 221 20.49 -6.75 13.13
N GLY A 222 21.58 -6.15 12.66
CA GLY A 222 22.89 -6.80 12.48
C GLY A 222 23.84 -6.67 13.66
N ALA A 223 24.41 -7.79 14.09
CA ALA A 223 25.62 -7.83 14.88
C ALA A 223 26.76 -8.36 13.99
N PRO A 224 28.02 -7.93 14.12
CA PRO A 224 28.57 -7.08 15.19
C PRO A 224 28.53 -5.57 14.91
N GLN A 225 28.11 -5.12 13.69
CA GLN A 225 28.21 -3.72 13.25
C GLN A 225 27.15 -2.79 13.85
N ARG A 226 26.25 -3.28 14.70
CA ARG A 226 25.19 -2.46 15.32
C ARG A 226 24.31 -1.73 14.30
N THR A 227 24.15 -2.31 13.12
CA THR A 227 23.40 -1.74 12.02
C THR A 227 21.94 -2.19 12.09
N GLY A 228 21.01 -1.28 11.95
CA GLY A 228 19.59 -1.61 11.86
C GLY A 228 19.28 -2.49 10.64
N GLY A 229 18.26 -3.32 10.75
CA GLY A 229 17.79 -4.16 9.65
C GLY A 229 17.21 -3.32 8.52
N ALA A 230 17.46 -3.70 7.26
CA ALA A 230 16.85 -3.06 6.10
C ALA A 230 15.34 -3.26 6.10
N GLY A 231 14.59 -2.28 5.63
CA GLY A 231 13.16 -2.43 5.38
C GLY A 231 12.89 -3.50 4.31
N GLY A 232 11.80 -4.20 4.44
CA GLY A 232 11.33 -5.15 3.42
C GLY A 232 11.00 -4.42 2.12
N ALA A 233 11.32 -5.04 0.99
CA ALA A 233 11.09 -4.46 -0.33
C ALA A 233 9.61 -4.16 -0.57
N GLY A 234 9.33 -3.05 -1.26
CA GLY A 234 8.04 -2.78 -1.86
C GLY A 234 7.82 -3.62 -3.12
N THR A 235 6.69 -3.42 -3.77
CA THR A 235 6.40 -4.04 -5.05
C THR A 235 6.09 -2.99 -6.11
N THR A 236 6.40 -3.29 -7.39
CA THR A 236 6.21 -2.36 -8.51
C THR A 236 4.89 -2.65 -9.21
N THR A 237 4.15 -1.61 -9.52
CA THR A 237 2.97 -1.66 -10.38
C THR A 237 2.94 -0.44 -11.31
N SER A 238 2.35 -0.60 -12.48
CA SER A 238 2.13 0.47 -13.46
C SER A 238 0.64 0.82 -13.61
N ILE A 239 -0.21 0.49 -12.64
CA ILE A 239 -1.66 0.71 -12.72
C ILE A 239 -2.06 2.16 -12.99
N ASN A 240 -1.23 3.11 -12.63
CA ASN A 240 -1.43 4.55 -12.92
C ASN A 240 -0.69 5.04 -14.19
N GLY A 241 -0.23 4.13 -15.03
CA GLY A 241 0.51 4.42 -16.26
C GLY A 241 2.03 4.56 -16.08
N THR A 242 2.54 4.60 -14.85
CA THR A 242 3.97 4.76 -14.58
C THR A 242 4.46 3.69 -13.60
N PRO A 243 5.55 2.94 -13.92
CA PRO A 243 6.13 1.97 -12.99
C PRO A 243 6.54 2.63 -11.69
N THR A 244 5.91 2.25 -10.59
CA THR A 244 6.15 2.85 -9.27
C THR A 244 6.27 1.76 -8.21
N VAL A 245 7.36 1.78 -7.44
CA VAL A 245 7.54 0.93 -6.27
C VAL A 245 6.73 1.50 -5.10
N ARG A 246 5.98 0.67 -4.39
CA ARG A 246 5.11 1.08 -3.28
C ARG A 246 5.17 0.09 -2.13
N ALA A 247 4.77 0.53 -0.97
CA ALA A 247 4.58 -0.29 0.24
C ALA A 247 5.85 -1.05 0.67
N SER A 248 6.97 -0.34 0.80
CA SER A 248 8.17 -0.87 1.45
C SER A 248 8.15 -0.63 2.95
N GLY A 249 8.76 -1.54 3.71
CA GLY A 249 8.94 -1.36 5.14
C GLY A 249 9.98 -0.30 5.47
N GLY A 250 9.91 0.29 6.66
CA GLY A 250 10.94 1.17 7.19
C GLY A 250 12.20 0.40 7.60
N SER A 251 13.33 1.08 7.67
CA SER A 251 14.59 0.50 8.12
C SER A 251 14.79 0.68 9.62
N GLY A 252 15.27 -0.36 10.30
CA GLY A 252 15.51 -0.37 11.73
C GLY A 252 16.62 0.59 12.18
N GLY A 253 16.56 1.02 13.43
CA GLY A 253 17.59 1.85 14.06
C GLY A 253 18.83 1.03 14.45
N GLY A 254 20.00 1.65 14.34
CA GLY A 254 21.28 1.10 14.81
C GLY A 254 21.83 1.84 16.03
N SER A 255 22.73 1.22 16.79
CA SER A 255 23.39 1.88 17.90
C SER A 255 24.79 2.39 17.55
N SER A 256 25.23 3.46 18.24
CA SER A 256 26.61 3.98 18.06
C SER A 256 27.68 2.92 18.47
N PRO A 257 28.77 2.73 17.73
CA PRO A 257 29.20 3.45 16.51
C PRO A 257 28.60 2.93 15.18
N GLY A 258 27.49 2.23 15.19
CA GLY A 258 26.86 1.68 14.00
C GLY A 258 26.39 2.75 12.98
N THR A 259 26.04 2.31 11.78
CA THR A 259 25.57 3.17 10.71
C THR A 259 24.04 3.16 10.59
N SER A 260 23.48 4.26 10.14
CA SER A 260 22.06 4.32 9.78
C SER A 260 21.79 3.46 8.53
N THR A 261 20.67 2.75 8.55
CA THR A 261 20.23 1.98 7.41
C THR A 261 19.43 2.87 6.46
N PRO A 262 19.77 2.91 5.15
CA PRO A 262 19.06 3.74 4.17
C PRO A 262 17.57 3.41 4.09
N ALA A 263 16.80 4.38 3.60
CA ALA A 263 15.40 4.16 3.24
C ALA A 263 15.28 3.09 2.13
N THR A 264 14.25 2.26 2.23
CA THR A 264 13.96 1.26 1.20
C THR A 264 13.09 1.88 0.11
N PRO A 265 13.40 1.69 -1.20
CA PRO A 265 12.56 2.19 -2.28
C PRO A 265 11.11 1.69 -2.15
N GLY A 266 10.14 2.59 -2.37
CA GLY A 266 8.70 2.28 -2.18
C GLY A 266 8.10 2.96 -0.96
N GLY A 267 8.82 3.93 -0.37
CA GLY A 267 8.32 4.86 0.63
C GLY A 267 8.68 4.53 2.08
N GLY A 268 9.47 3.49 2.33
CA GLY A 268 9.92 3.18 3.68
C GLY A 268 10.83 4.26 4.28
N GLY A 269 10.67 4.57 5.56
CA GLY A 269 11.48 5.52 6.29
C GLY A 269 12.91 4.99 6.56
N ARG A 270 13.85 5.91 6.72
CA ARG A 270 15.24 5.59 7.07
C ARG A 270 15.40 5.31 8.57
N GLY A 271 16.15 4.28 8.93
CA GLY A 271 16.56 4.03 10.32
C GLY A 271 17.54 5.08 10.84
N GLY A 272 17.43 5.45 12.11
CA GLY A 272 18.41 6.27 12.81
C GLY A 272 19.61 5.46 13.30
N ALA A 273 20.73 6.13 13.61
CA ALA A 273 21.87 5.51 14.32
C ALA A 273 22.60 6.56 15.15
N GLY A 274 22.84 6.26 16.42
CA GLY A 274 23.48 7.20 17.35
C GLY A 274 22.73 8.53 17.40
N ALA A 275 23.41 9.63 17.08
CA ALA A 275 22.79 10.97 17.04
C ALA A 275 21.99 11.25 15.74
N THR A 276 21.95 10.31 14.78
CA THR A 276 21.23 10.50 13.52
C THR A 276 19.75 10.13 13.72
N GLN A 277 18.86 11.09 13.47
CA GLN A 277 17.42 10.85 13.55
C GLN A 277 16.95 9.90 12.45
N SER A 278 15.90 9.12 12.77
CA SER A 278 15.15 8.36 11.79
C SER A 278 14.39 9.28 10.84
N GLY A 279 14.13 8.81 9.64
CA GLY A 279 13.29 9.52 8.65
C GLY A 279 11.89 8.94 8.60
N ASN A 280 10.93 9.80 8.27
CA ASN A 280 9.55 9.36 8.05
C ASN A 280 9.44 8.55 6.74
N GLY A 281 8.41 7.71 6.67
CA GLY A 281 7.96 7.14 5.39
C GLY A 281 7.45 8.24 4.45
N THR A 282 7.43 7.94 3.16
CA THR A 282 6.94 8.87 2.13
C THR A 282 5.42 8.80 2.04
N ASP A 283 4.76 9.95 2.02
CA ASP A 283 3.31 10.06 1.91
C ASP A 283 2.77 9.39 0.64
N ASN A 284 1.56 8.85 0.72
CA ASN A 284 0.82 8.24 -0.39
C ASN A 284 1.53 7.04 -1.07
N THR A 285 2.48 6.42 -0.40
CA THR A 285 3.19 5.23 -0.91
C THR A 285 2.83 3.95 -0.17
N GLY A 286 2.19 4.05 1.02
CA GLY A 286 1.99 2.92 1.92
C GLY A 286 3.26 2.47 2.63
N GLY A 287 4.36 3.23 2.58
CA GLY A 287 5.61 2.90 3.25
C GLY A 287 5.53 3.05 4.78
N GLY A 288 6.30 2.23 5.54
CA GLY A 288 6.41 2.24 6.98
C GLY A 288 7.57 3.07 7.51
#